data_27efb18f8fb056252b3f0642b4f1d0ab
#
_entry.id   27efb18f8fb056252b3f0642b4f1d0ab
#
_cell.length_a   1.000
_cell.length_b   1.000
_cell.length_c   1.000
_cell.angle_alpha   90.00
_cell.angle_beta   90.00
_cell.angle_gamma   90.00
#
_symmetry.space_group_name_H-M   'P 1'
#
loop_
_entity.id
_entity.type
_entity.pdbx_description
1 polymer ?
#
loop_
_entity_poly.entity_id
_entity_poly.type
_entity_poly.pdbx_seq_one_letter_code
_entity_poly.pdbx_strand_id
1 'polypeptide(L)'
;MGITGQDGSYLAKLFLNKKFIVHGTSRQKGDWAKNVKYLNISNKIKVYQTDKKFNNLKKILSNNYDYIFFLGGQSSVIKSYGKLEHETYDSQIIPISIILEFIRLQKTKKSKFMYSSSSEIFGYQKKTKLNEKSKKNPQSPYGLSKLIGYEIVKSYREMFNLPVFTIIFFNHESILRNKDFIFRKIINYLKRRDFSEKMNLGNLNIIRDWGSSEEYMQIIYKIIKHKKIEDYVLATGHSSKLREIIRLFFLKFNLNYKNYIKIDKKLFRKFDIKENYANIKKLRKIIKTNPKKKFLNLIELFN
;
A
#
# COMPACT_ATOMS: atom_id res chain seq x y z
N MET A 1 7.01 -4.58 -8.83
CA MET A 1 6.18 -3.73 -9.71
C MET A 1 5.68 -2.52 -8.93
N GLY A 2 5.50 -1.34 -9.59
CA GLY A 2 5.12 -0.11 -8.91
C GLY A 2 6.27 0.57 -8.16
N ILE A 3 7.49 0.49 -8.68
CA ILE A 3 8.71 0.98 -8.02
C ILE A 3 8.69 2.49 -7.77
N THR A 4 7.94 3.25 -8.54
CA THR A 4 7.80 4.72 -8.43
C THR A 4 6.73 5.16 -7.42
N GLY A 5 5.94 4.21 -6.90
CA GLY A 5 5.01 4.45 -5.81
C GLY A 5 5.71 4.62 -4.46
N GLN A 6 4.97 5.04 -3.44
CA GLN A 6 5.44 5.18 -2.07
C GLN A 6 6.19 3.93 -1.58
N ASP A 7 5.50 2.79 -1.58
CA ASP A 7 6.01 1.54 -1.03
C ASP A 7 7.13 0.95 -1.89
N GLY A 8 6.97 0.99 -3.21
CA GLY A 8 7.98 0.50 -4.15
C GLY A 8 9.30 1.24 -4.03
N SER A 9 9.28 2.56 -3.83
CA SER A 9 10.49 3.37 -3.69
C SER A 9 11.23 3.09 -2.37
N TYR A 10 10.52 2.97 -1.24
CA TYR A 10 11.15 2.58 0.03
C TYR A 10 11.70 1.16 0.00
N LEU A 11 10.94 0.22 -0.59
CA LEU A 11 11.41 -1.16 -0.73
C LEU A 11 12.66 -1.24 -1.61
N ALA A 12 12.68 -0.50 -2.73
CA ALA A 12 13.86 -0.43 -3.60
C ALA A 12 15.08 0.11 -2.85
N LYS A 13 14.96 1.22 -2.11
CA LYS A 13 16.03 1.77 -1.27
C LYS A 13 16.54 0.74 -0.26
N LEU A 14 15.61 0.04 0.42
CA LEU A 14 15.98 -0.98 1.40
C LEU A 14 16.77 -2.14 0.77
N PHE A 15 16.33 -2.65 -0.39
CA PHE A 15 17.01 -3.77 -1.07
C PHE A 15 18.37 -3.35 -1.62
N LEU A 16 18.51 -2.12 -2.16
CA LEU A 16 19.81 -1.56 -2.55
C LEU A 16 20.78 -1.49 -1.34
N ASN A 17 20.32 -1.03 -0.18
CA ASN A 17 21.12 -0.99 1.04
C ASN A 17 21.53 -2.40 1.54
N LYS A 18 20.77 -3.42 1.13
CA LYS A 18 21.09 -4.84 1.38
C LYS A 18 21.88 -5.50 0.26
N LYS A 19 22.46 -4.69 -0.67
CA LYS A 19 23.30 -5.12 -1.78
C LYS A 19 22.60 -5.99 -2.84
N PHE A 20 21.26 -5.87 -2.98
CA PHE A 20 20.53 -6.50 -4.08
C PHE A 20 20.58 -5.64 -5.34
N ILE A 21 20.55 -6.30 -6.50
CA ILE A 21 20.28 -5.65 -7.80
C ILE A 21 18.77 -5.43 -7.86
N VAL A 22 18.35 -4.19 -8.09
CA VAL A 22 16.93 -3.81 -8.06
C VAL A 22 16.46 -3.37 -9.44
N HIS A 23 15.51 -4.12 -9.98
CA HIS A 23 14.76 -3.75 -11.17
C HIS A 23 13.32 -3.41 -10.78
N GLY A 24 12.69 -2.52 -11.52
CA GLY A 24 11.30 -2.16 -11.26
C GLY A 24 10.52 -1.85 -12.53
N THR A 25 9.19 -1.79 -12.40
CA THR A 25 8.31 -1.37 -13.48
C THR A 25 7.52 -0.13 -13.08
N SER A 26 7.25 0.74 -14.07
CA SER A 26 6.36 1.88 -13.93
C SER A 26 5.47 2.01 -15.16
N ARG A 27 4.21 2.44 -14.97
CA ARG A 27 3.30 2.82 -16.06
C ARG A 27 3.36 4.32 -16.38
N GLN A 28 3.99 5.11 -15.51
CA GLN A 28 4.08 6.57 -15.69
C GLN A 28 5.12 6.93 -16.75
N LYS A 29 4.75 7.88 -17.59
CA LYS A 29 5.66 8.60 -18.51
C LYS A 29 6.06 9.93 -17.86
N GLY A 30 7.24 10.45 -18.19
CA GLY A 30 7.69 11.76 -17.70
C GLY A 30 8.22 11.73 -16.27
N ASP A 31 7.73 12.59 -15.38
CA ASP A 31 8.27 12.78 -14.02
C ASP A 31 7.94 11.61 -13.04
N TRP A 32 8.03 10.38 -13.55
CA TRP A 32 7.85 9.15 -12.78
C TRP A 32 8.91 8.98 -11.67
N ALA A 33 10.04 9.65 -11.83
CA ALA A 33 11.18 9.48 -10.96
C ALA A 33 11.10 10.24 -9.63
N LYS A 34 10.06 11.06 -9.38
CA LYS A 34 9.98 11.95 -8.22
C LYS A 34 10.33 11.28 -6.89
N ASN A 35 9.71 10.15 -6.57
CA ASN A 35 9.95 9.44 -5.31
C ASN A 35 11.34 8.80 -5.26
N VAL A 36 11.80 8.19 -6.36
CA VAL A 36 13.14 7.57 -6.42
C VAL A 36 14.26 8.61 -6.48
N LYS A 37 14.01 9.78 -7.08
CA LYS A 37 14.92 10.94 -7.01
C LYS A 37 15.01 11.47 -5.57
N TYR A 38 13.87 11.66 -4.91
CA TYR A 38 13.83 12.09 -3.51
C TYR A 38 14.63 11.17 -2.58
N LEU A 39 14.62 9.87 -2.84
CA LEU A 39 15.38 8.88 -2.08
C LEU A 39 16.84 8.70 -2.55
N ASN A 40 17.29 9.46 -3.56
CA ASN A 40 18.62 9.38 -4.16
C ASN A 40 18.99 7.98 -4.66
N ILE A 41 18.03 7.29 -5.31
CA ILE A 41 18.23 5.93 -5.85
C ILE A 41 17.97 5.81 -7.35
N SER A 42 17.63 6.88 -8.04
CA SER A 42 17.26 6.85 -9.47
C SER A 42 18.32 6.20 -10.37
N ASN A 43 19.60 6.48 -10.11
CA ASN A 43 20.74 5.95 -10.89
C ASN A 43 21.21 4.55 -10.44
N LYS A 44 20.59 4.00 -9.38
CA LYS A 44 20.95 2.70 -8.78
C LYS A 44 19.96 1.60 -9.12
N ILE A 45 18.90 1.93 -9.85
CA ILE A 45 17.80 1.01 -10.21
C ILE A 45 17.59 0.98 -11.71
N LYS A 46 17.20 -0.17 -12.24
CA LYS A 46 16.74 -0.29 -13.63
C LYS A 46 15.22 -0.28 -13.66
N VAL A 47 14.62 0.69 -14.36
CA VAL A 47 13.17 0.83 -14.46
C VAL A 47 12.70 0.54 -15.87
N TYR A 48 11.80 -0.42 -16.01
CA TYR A 48 11.13 -0.75 -17.26
C TYR A 48 9.76 -0.07 -17.32
N GLN A 49 9.45 0.58 -18.42
CA GLN A 49 8.11 1.09 -18.66
C GLN A 49 7.20 -0.07 -19.09
N THR A 50 6.03 -0.17 -18.46
CA THR A 50 4.96 -1.10 -18.88
C THR A 50 3.75 -0.32 -19.37
N ASP A 51 3.03 -0.87 -20.35
CA ASP A 51 1.73 -0.38 -20.77
C ASP A 51 0.60 -0.82 -19.80
N LYS A 52 -0.63 -0.42 -20.10
CA LYS A 52 -1.81 -0.82 -19.29
C LYS A 52 -2.14 -2.31 -19.41
N LYS A 53 -1.75 -2.97 -20.51
CA LYS A 53 -1.99 -4.40 -20.78
C LYS A 53 -0.84 -5.29 -20.32
N PHE A 54 0.28 -4.69 -19.87
CA PHE A 54 1.49 -5.41 -19.40
C PHE A 54 2.11 -6.34 -20.45
N ASN A 55 2.00 -6.00 -21.75
CA ASN A 55 2.47 -6.84 -22.86
C ASN A 55 3.94 -7.25 -22.77
N ASN A 56 4.79 -6.37 -22.24
CA ASN A 56 6.22 -6.62 -22.10
C ASN A 56 6.62 -7.29 -20.77
N LEU A 57 5.65 -7.62 -19.91
CA LEU A 57 5.96 -8.13 -18.56
C LEU A 57 6.67 -9.48 -18.59
N LYS A 58 6.27 -10.40 -19.49
CA LYS A 58 6.95 -11.70 -19.67
C LYS A 58 8.43 -11.54 -20.00
N LYS A 59 8.77 -10.60 -20.91
CA LYS A 59 10.16 -10.28 -21.28
C LYS A 59 10.94 -9.71 -20.09
N ILE A 60 10.31 -8.90 -19.25
CA ILE A 60 10.95 -8.36 -18.04
C ILE A 60 11.22 -9.49 -17.04
N LEU A 61 10.27 -10.39 -16.85
CA LEU A 61 10.39 -11.52 -15.92
C LEU A 61 11.47 -12.53 -16.32
N SER A 62 11.83 -12.66 -17.62
CA SER A 62 12.87 -13.57 -18.09
C SER A 62 14.27 -13.28 -17.54
N ASN A 63 14.48 -12.15 -16.84
CA ASN A 63 15.71 -11.90 -16.06
C ASN A 63 15.85 -12.78 -14.80
N ASN A 64 14.90 -13.64 -14.50
CA ASN A 64 14.94 -14.62 -13.39
C ASN A 64 15.24 -14.00 -12.02
N TYR A 65 14.26 -13.29 -11.47
CA TYR A 65 14.36 -12.63 -10.17
C TYR A 65 14.23 -13.62 -9.00
N ASP A 66 15.04 -13.44 -7.94
CA ASP A 66 14.86 -14.17 -6.66
C ASP A 66 13.56 -13.76 -5.95
N TYR A 67 13.24 -12.48 -6.00
CA TYR A 67 12.07 -11.88 -5.33
C TYR A 67 11.29 -10.99 -6.29
N ILE A 68 9.98 -11.18 -6.32
CA ILE A 68 9.05 -10.36 -7.09
C ILE A 68 8.04 -9.75 -6.13
N PHE A 69 7.90 -8.42 -6.16
CA PHE A 69 6.96 -7.68 -5.34
C PHE A 69 5.93 -6.96 -6.21
N PHE A 70 4.66 -7.21 -5.96
CA PHE A 70 3.58 -6.48 -6.62
C PHE A 70 3.02 -5.42 -5.68
N LEU A 71 3.48 -4.17 -5.83
CA LEU A 71 3.07 -2.98 -5.08
C LEU A 71 2.38 -1.95 -5.98
N GLY A 72 2.07 -2.34 -7.20
CA GLY A 72 1.44 -1.50 -8.22
C GLY A 72 -0.08 -1.59 -8.22
N GLY A 73 -0.66 -0.96 -9.24
CA GLY A 73 -2.10 -0.94 -9.48
C GLY A 73 -2.77 0.35 -9.03
N GLN A 74 -4.04 0.51 -9.42
CA GLN A 74 -4.88 1.61 -8.95
C GLN A 74 -5.14 1.41 -7.45
N SER A 75 -4.92 2.44 -6.61
CA SER A 75 -4.92 2.34 -5.15
C SER A 75 -5.98 3.21 -4.45
N SER A 76 -6.77 3.97 -5.20
CA SER A 76 -7.79 4.85 -4.63
C SER A 76 -9.16 4.20 -4.64
N VAL A 77 -9.76 4.04 -3.46
CA VAL A 77 -11.14 3.54 -3.34
C VAL A 77 -12.11 4.46 -4.09
N ILE A 78 -11.96 5.79 -3.95
CA ILE A 78 -12.85 6.76 -4.62
C ILE A 78 -12.75 6.63 -6.14
N LYS A 79 -11.54 6.54 -6.68
CA LYS A 79 -11.31 6.43 -8.14
C LYS A 79 -11.69 5.06 -8.71
N SER A 80 -11.95 4.05 -7.88
CA SER A 80 -12.36 2.72 -8.34
C SER A 80 -13.83 2.63 -8.74
N TYR A 81 -14.62 3.64 -8.43
CA TYR A 81 -16.00 3.74 -8.91
C TYR A 81 -16.07 4.43 -10.27
N GLY A 82 -16.99 4.00 -11.12
CA GLY A 82 -17.28 4.63 -12.43
C GLY A 82 -16.18 4.40 -13.47
N LYS A 83 -15.71 5.47 -14.14
CA LYS A 83 -14.83 5.38 -15.35
C LYS A 83 -13.54 4.56 -15.17
N LEU A 84 -13.02 4.40 -13.93
CA LEU A 84 -11.79 3.66 -13.66
C LEU A 84 -12.02 2.26 -13.08
N GLU A 85 -13.25 1.75 -13.12
CA GLU A 85 -13.55 0.44 -12.55
C GLU A 85 -12.81 -0.67 -13.30
N HIS A 86 -12.91 -0.73 -14.63
CA HIS A 86 -12.16 -1.70 -15.45
C HIS A 86 -10.65 -1.58 -15.24
N GLU A 87 -10.10 -0.36 -15.26
CA GLU A 87 -8.67 -0.16 -14.99
C GLU A 87 -8.27 -0.64 -13.59
N THR A 88 -9.18 -0.57 -12.62
CA THR A 88 -8.94 -1.06 -11.27
C THR A 88 -8.74 -2.58 -11.26
N TYR A 89 -9.59 -3.34 -11.96
CA TYR A 89 -9.46 -4.80 -12.09
C TYR A 89 -8.25 -5.18 -12.93
N ASP A 90 -8.10 -4.60 -14.12
CA ASP A 90 -7.03 -4.92 -15.06
C ASP A 90 -5.65 -4.68 -14.45
N SER A 91 -5.49 -3.57 -13.71
CA SER A 91 -4.22 -3.24 -13.07
C SER A 91 -3.82 -4.17 -11.94
N GLN A 92 -4.73 -4.99 -11.43
CA GLN A 92 -4.47 -6.00 -10.41
C GLN A 92 -4.37 -7.40 -11.03
N ILE A 93 -5.37 -7.82 -11.78
CA ILE A 93 -5.56 -9.22 -12.21
C ILE A 93 -4.57 -9.62 -13.30
N ILE A 94 -4.44 -8.83 -14.36
CA ILE A 94 -3.59 -9.15 -15.51
C ILE A 94 -2.13 -9.42 -15.09
N PRO A 95 -1.45 -8.48 -14.38
CA PRO A 95 -0.05 -8.71 -14.04
C PRO A 95 0.15 -9.85 -13.03
N ILE A 96 -0.79 -10.07 -12.12
CA ILE A 96 -0.71 -11.18 -11.16
C ILE A 96 -0.73 -12.51 -11.90
N SER A 97 -1.67 -12.68 -12.85
CA SER A 97 -1.79 -13.90 -13.63
C SER A 97 -0.53 -14.19 -14.45
N ILE A 98 0.04 -13.16 -15.09
CA ILE A 98 1.30 -13.28 -15.85
C ILE A 98 2.46 -13.69 -14.93
N ILE A 99 2.59 -13.09 -13.76
CA ILE A 99 3.67 -13.39 -12.82
C ILE A 99 3.55 -14.82 -12.27
N LEU A 100 2.36 -15.21 -11.85
CA LEU A 100 2.13 -16.52 -11.25
C LEU A 100 2.37 -17.64 -12.27
N GLU A 101 1.90 -17.47 -13.51
CA GLU A 101 2.14 -18.43 -14.59
C GLU A 101 3.63 -18.50 -14.93
N PHE A 102 4.32 -17.36 -14.99
CA PHE A 102 5.78 -17.35 -15.17
C PHE A 102 6.49 -18.15 -14.07
N ILE A 103 6.15 -17.94 -12.80
CA ILE A 103 6.74 -18.66 -11.67
C ILE A 103 6.42 -20.16 -11.74
N ARG A 104 5.20 -20.52 -12.10
CA ARG A 104 4.78 -21.91 -12.26
C ARG A 104 5.66 -22.64 -13.28
N LEU A 105 5.99 -21.98 -14.39
CA LEU A 105 6.78 -22.55 -15.49
C LEU A 105 8.31 -22.55 -15.25
N GLN A 106 8.84 -21.86 -14.22
CA GLN A 106 10.26 -21.93 -13.90
C GLN A 106 10.69 -23.38 -13.57
N LYS A 107 11.73 -23.86 -14.25
CA LYS A 107 12.19 -25.27 -14.13
C LYS A 107 13.07 -25.52 -12.90
N THR A 108 13.89 -24.54 -12.52
CA THR A 108 14.90 -24.67 -11.47
C THR A 108 14.41 -24.01 -10.17
N LYS A 109 14.95 -22.87 -9.82
CA LYS A 109 14.59 -22.12 -8.61
C LYS A 109 13.35 -21.24 -8.86
N LYS A 110 12.29 -21.45 -8.11
CA LYS A 110 11.09 -20.60 -8.18
C LYS A 110 11.34 -19.24 -7.50
N SER A 111 10.93 -18.16 -8.17
CA SER A 111 10.93 -16.82 -7.57
C SER A 111 9.95 -16.76 -6.40
N LYS A 112 10.34 -16.14 -5.27
CA LYS A 112 9.38 -15.81 -4.22
C LYS A 112 8.56 -14.59 -4.64
N PHE A 113 7.23 -14.71 -4.62
CA PHE A 113 6.33 -13.62 -5.01
C PHE A 113 5.49 -13.12 -3.84
N MET A 114 5.48 -11.81 -3.64
CA MET A 114 4.63 -11.13 -2.66
C MET A 114 3.61 -10.25 -3.39
N TYR A 115 2.33 -10.52 -3.14
CA TYR A 115 1.22 -9.68 -3.55
C TYR A 115 0.81 -8.71 -2.45
N SER A 116 0.57 -7.44 -2.80
CA SER A 116 0.00 -6.45 -1.89
C SER A 116 -1.52 -6.44 -1.99
N SER A 117 -2.21 -7.06 -1.04
CA SER A 117 -3.65 -6.89 -0.85
C SER A 117 -3.92 -5.69 0.08
N SER A 118 -5.15 -5.50 0.51
CA SER A 118 -5.58 -4.36 1.32
C SER A 118 -6.60 -4.79 2.38
N SER A 119 -6.63 -4.11 3.51
CA SER A 119 -7.68 -4.29 4.52
C SER A 119 -9.09 -3.99 4.02
N GLU A 120 -9.23 -3.33 2.86
CA GLU A 120 -10.52 -3.12 2.18
C GLU A 120 -11.19 -4.45 1.74
N ILE A 121 -10.45 -5.57 1.67
CA ILE A 121 -11.02 -6.90 1.39
C ILE A 121 -11.97 -7.38 2.49
N PHE A 122 -11.77 -6.91 3.72
CA PHE A 122 -12.60 -7.32 4.85
C PHE A 122 -13.97 -6.63 4.89
N GLY A 123 -14.08 -5.43 4.28
CA GLY A 123 -15.26 -4.58 4.43
C GLY A 123 -15.49 -4.15 5.88
N TYR A 124 -16.72 -3.70 6.18
CA TYR A 124 -17.09 -3.29 7.52
C TYR A 124 -17.47 -4.48 8.40
N GLN A 125 -16.77 -4.66 9.51
CA GLN A 125 -17.08 -5.65 10.54
C GLN A 125 -17.01 -4.96 11.91
N LYS A 126 -18.18 -4.74 12.51
CA LYS A 126 -18.35 -3.97 13.74
C LYS A 126 -17.45 -4.52 14.87
N LYS A 127 -16.60 -3.67 15.43
CA LYS A 127 -15.70 -3.94 16.57
C LYS A 127 -14.85 -5.21 16.46
N THR A 128 -14.65 -5.73 15.25
CA THR A 128 -13.89 -6.97 15.00
C THR A 128 -12.41 -6.67 14.76
N LYS A 129 -11.51 -7.36 15.46
CA LYS A 129 -10.06 -7.34 15.19
C LYS A 129 -9.73 -8.31 14.07
N LEU A 130 -9.51 -7.78 12.88
CA LEU A 130 -9.34 -8.50 11.62
C LEU A 130 -7.96 -9.14 11.48
N ASN A 131 -7.93 -10.39 11.07
CA ASN A 131 -6.73 -11.17 10.80
C ASN A 131 -6.85 -11.93 9.46
N GLU A 132 -5.86 -12.74 9.13
CA GLU A 132 -5.77 -13.48 7.87
C GLU A 132 -6.96 -14.42 7.63
N LYS A 133 -7.57 -14.94 8.72
CA LYS A 133 -8.72 -15.86 8.69
C LYS A 133 -10.08 -15.17 8.72
N SER A 134 -10.10 -13.86 8.97
CA SER A 134 -11.36 -13.10 9.03
C SER A 134 -12.13 -13.17 7.70
N LYS A 135 -13.46 -13.14 7.79
CA LYS A 135 -14.36 -13.10 6.62
C LYS A 135 -13.97 -11.93 5.71
N LYS A 136 -13.99 -12.15 4.42
CA LYS A 136 -13.71 -11.15 3.40
C LYS A 136 -15.04 -10.76 2.75
N ASN A 137 -15.38 -9.47 2.82
CA ASN A 137 -16.64 -8.93 2.31
C ASN A 137 -16.43 -7.48 1.79
N PRO A 138 -15.68 -7.30 0.68
CA PRO A 138 -15.32 -5.99 0.15
C PRO A 138 -16.56 -5.16 -0.20
N GLN A 139 -16.50 -3.85 0.05
CA GLN A 139 -17.60 -2.91 -0.18
C GLN A 139 -17.24 -1.86 -1.25
N SER A 140 -16.23 -2.13 -2.07
CA SER A 140 -15.81 -1.25 -3.17
C SER A 140 -15.19 -2.07 -4.31
N PRO A 141 -15.21 -1.57 -5.56
CA PRO A 141 -14.51 -2.20 -6.67
C PRO A 141 -13.00 -2.39 -6.39
N TYR A 142 -12.37 -1.42 -5.73
CA TYR A 142 -11.00 -1.56 -5.26
C TYR A 142 -10.82 -2.72 -4.27
N GLY A 143 -11.66 -2.80 -3.23
CA GLY A 143 -11.62 -3.90 -2.26
C GLY A 143 -11.85 -5.25 -2.93
N LEU A 144 -12.78 -5.33 -3.88
CA LEU A 144 -13.05 -6.55 -4.65
C LEU A 144 -11.86 -6.95 -5.52
N SER A 145 -11.24 -6.00 -6.24
CA SER A 145 -10.04 -6.28 -7.05
C SER A 145 -8.88 -6.83 -6.21
N LYS A 146 -8.71 -6.31 -4.99
CA LYS A 146 -7.71 -6.78 -4.04
C LYS A 146 -8.03 -8.16 -3.47
N LEU A 147 -9.32 -8.49 -3.29
CA LEU A 147 -9.75 -9.83 -2.89
C LEU A 147 -9.52 -10.84 -4.00
N ILE A 148 -9.90 -10.53 -5.26
CA ILE A 148 -9.65 -11.40 -6.41
C ILE A 148 -8.14 -11.73 -6.50
N GLY A 149 -7.26 -10.73 -6.44
CA GLY A 149 -5.82 -10.97 -6.44
C GLY A 149 -5.34 -11.83 -5.27
N TYR A 150 -5.91 -11.65 -4.08
CA TYR A 150 -5.64 -12.49 -2.91
C TYR A 150 -6.01 -13.96 -3.16
N GLU A 151 -7.21 -14.22 -3.68
CA GLU A 151 -7.68 -15.59 -3.94
C GLU A 151 -6.89 -16.26 -5.07
N ILE A 152 -6.53 -15.53 -6.14
CA ILE A 152 -5.66 -16.06 -7.20
C ILE A 152 -4.31 -16.49 -6.63
N VAL A 153 -3.63 -15.64 -5.83
CA VAL A 153 -2.33 -15.96 -5.23
C VAL A 153 -2.43 -17.16 -4.31
N LYS A 154 -3.48 -17.20 -3.48
CA LYS A 154 -3.74 -18.32 -2.58
C LYS A 154 -3.96 -19.63 -3.36
N SER A 155 -4.77 -19.62 -4.40
CA SER A 155 -5.07 -20.80 -5.23
C SER A 155 -3.81 -21.33 -5.91
N TYR A 156 -2.97 -20.46 -6.49
CA TYR A 156 -1.70 -20.89 -7.11
C TYR A 156 -0.72 -21.48 -6.10
N ARG A 157 -0.65 -20.92 -4.88
CA ARG A 157 0.15 -21.49 -3.80
C ARG A 157 -0.30 -22.91 -3.45
N GLU A 158 -1.61 -23.11 -3.30
CA GLU A 158 -2.20 -24.38 -2.87
C GLU A 158 -2.16 -25.44 -3.97
N MET A 159 -2.52 -25.07 -5.21
CA MET A 159 -2.55 -26.02 -6.34
C MET A 159 -1.16 -26.44 -6.83
N PHE A 160 -0.18 -25.51 -6.82
CA PHE A 160 1.12 -25.75 -7.45
C PHE A 160 2.29 -25.67 -6.46
N ASN A 161 2.03 -25.60 -5.17
CA ASN A 161 3.04 -25.49 -4.09
C ASN A 161 4.10 -24.40 -4.37
N LEU A 162 3.64 -23.24 -4.86
CA LEU A 162 4.54 -22.12 -5.24
C LEU A 162 4.92 -21.27 -4.03
N PRO A 163 6.12 -20.66 -4.00
CA PRO A 163 6.56 -19.77 -2.94
C PRO A 163 5.94 -18.37 -3.09
N VAL A 164 4.61 -18.30 -3.10
CA VAL A 164 3.84 -17.07 -3.31
C VAL A 164 2.92 -16.80 -2.12
N PHE A 165 2.78 -15.53 -1.74
CA PHE A 165 1.99 -15.13 -0.57
C PHE A 165 1.46 -13.71 -0.67
N THR A 166 0.51 -13.40 0.18
CA THR A 166 -0.14 -12.09 0.24
C THR A 166 0.17 -11.36 1.55
N ILE A 167 0.47 -10.08 1.43
CA ILE A 167 0.44 -9.15 2.56
C ILE A 167 -0.84 -8.32 2.47
N ILE A 168 -1.66 -8.37 3.52
CA ILE A 168 -2.89 -7.59 3.65
C ILE A 168 -2.53 -6.30 4.38
N PHE A 169 -2.30 -5.23 3.61
CA PHE A 169 -1.93 -3.93 4.14
C PHE A 169 -3.10 -3.21 4.78
N PHE A 170 -2.90 -2.74 6.00
CA PHE A 170 -3.72 -1.67 6.57
C PHE A 170 -3.19 -0.31 6.13
N ASN A 171 -3.88 0.77 6.52
CA ASN A 171 -3.50 2.11 6.07
C ASN A 171 -2.07 2.44 6.49
N HIS A 172 -1.32 3.03 5.57
CA HIS A 172 0.06 3.44 5.83
C HIS A 172 0.42 4.64 4.98
N GLU A 173 1.22 5.50 5.54
CA GLU A 173 1.49 6.81 4.97
C GLU A 173 2.99 7.12 4.98
N SER A 174 3.38 8.05 4.15
CA SER A 174 4.72 8.62 4.12
C SER A 174 4.75 9.97 3.38
N ILE A 175 5.90 10.63 3.44
CA ILE A 175 6.20 11.82 2.63
C ILE A 175 6.09 11.54 1.13
N LEU A 176 6.28 10.30 0.68
CA LEU A 176 6.20 9.89 -0.72
C LEU A 176 4.76 9.60 -1.20
N ARG A 177 3.78 9.71 -0.32
CA ARG A 177 2.37 9.49 -0.68
C ARG A 177 1.90 10.51 -1.72
N ASN A 178 1.04 10.07 -2.64
CA ASN A 178 0.44 10.98 -3.62
C ASN A 178 -0.34 12.10 -2.91
N LYS A 179 -0.22 13.32 -3.45
CA LYS A 179 -0.84 14.56 -2.92
C LYS A 179 -2.35 14.50 -2.73
N ASP A 180 -3.05 13.61 -3.44
CA ASP A 180 -4.50 13.43 -3.34
C ASP A 180 -4.95 12.73 -2.05
N PHE A 181 -4.03 12.10 -1.31
CA PHE A 181 -4.36 11.40 -0.06
C PHE A 181 -4.40 12.35 1.14
N ILE A 182 -5.24 11.99 2.12
CA ILE A 182 -5.67 12.87 3.21
C ILE A 182 -4.50 13.53 3.97
N PHE A 183 -3.50 12.77 4.39
CA PHE A 183 -2.39 13.33 5.16
C PHE A 183 -1.51 14.25 4.32
N ARG A 184 -1.27 13.93 3.04
CA ARG A 184 -0.54 14.81 2.12
C ARG A 184 -1.29 16.11 1.85
N LYS A 185 -2.63 16.05 1.71
CA LYS A 185 -3.47 17.26 1.60
C LYS A 185 -3.31 18.16 2.81
N ILE A 186 -3.42 17.58 4.02
CA ILE A 186 -3.30 18.33 5.29
C ILE A 186 -1.91 18.96 5.41
N ILE A 187 -0.86 18.18 5.18
CA ILE A 187 0.52 18.67 5.27
C ILE A 187 0.76 19.80 4.26
N ASN A 188 0.31 19.64 3.02
CA ASN A 188 0.44 20.68 2.00
C ASN A 188 -0.32 21.94 2.37
N TYR A 189 -1.52 21.82 2.97
CA TYR A 189 -2.30 22.94 3.47
C TYR A 189 -1.58 23.68 4.59
N LEU A 190 -1.08 22.96 5.59
CA LEU A 190 -0.35 23.54 6.72
C LEU A 190 0.95 24.23 6.30
N LYS A 191 1.65 23.68 5.28
CA LYS A 191 2.91 24.26 4.77
C LYS A 191 2.73 25.57 4.00
N ARG A 192 1.60 25.74 3.32
CA ARG A 192 1.33 26.97 2.58
C ARG A 192 1.27 28.20 3.50
N ARG A 193 0.89 27.98 4.79
CA ARG A 193 0.62 29.04 5.78
C ARG A 193 -0.39 30.09 5.28
N ASP A 194 -1.08 29.80 4.20
CA ASP A 194 -2.21 30.55 3.69
C ASP A 194 -3.51 29.83 4.14
N PHE A 195 -4.25 30.48 5.01
CA PHE A 195 -5.46 29.95 5.61
C PHE A 195 -6.69 30.79 5.23
N SER A 196 -6.61 31.54 4.14
CA SER A 196 -7.74 32.32 3.61
C SER A 196 -8.96 31.47 3.31
N GLU A 197 -8.73 30.21 2.88
CA GLU A 197 -9.79 29.26 2.60
C GLU A 197 -9.70 28.03 3.52
N LYS A 198 -10.88 27.55 3.97
CA LYS A 198 -10.98 26.30 4.72
C LYS A 198 -10.78 25.11 3.81
N MET A 199 -10.08 24.10 4.29
CA MET A 199 -9.91 22.82 3.58
C MET A 199 -11.19 21.96 3.70
N ASN A 200 -11.75 21.57 2.56
CA ASN A 200 -12.87 20.66 2.50
C ASN A 200 -12.40 19.20 2.69
N LEU A 201 -12.94 18.52 3.70
CA LEU A 201 -12.66 17.12 3.98
C LEU A 201 -13.98 16.33 4.14
N GLY A 202 -13.89 15.02 3.84
CA GLY A 202 -15.00 14.10 4.03
C GLY A 202 -15.17 13.67 5.49
N ASN A 203 -15.55 12.41 5.72
CA ASN A 203 -15.85 11.86 7.03
C ASN A 203 -14.61 11.73 7.92
N LEU A 204 -14.53 12.52 8.99
CA LEU A 204 -13.44 12.48 9.97
C LEU A 204 -13.67 11.47 11.11
N ASN A 205 -14.84 10.83 11.15
CA ASN A 205 -15.19 9.91 12.24
C ASN A 205 -14.76 8.46 11.98
N ILE A 206 -14.12 8.20 10.84
CA ILE A 206 -13.59 6.88 10.53
C ILE A 206 -12.44 6.51 11.47
N ILE A 207 -12.37 5.22 11.80
CA ILE A 207 -11.29 4.64 12.59
C ILE A 207 -10.47 3.71 11.71
N ARG A 208 -9.16 3.89 11.68
CA ARG A 208 -8.21 3.07 10.91
C ARG A 208 -6.95 2.80 11.72
N ASP A 209 -6.28 1.71 11.39
CA ASP A 209 -4.90 1.48 11.79
C ASP A 209 -3.99 2.11 10.74
N TRP A 210 -3.18 3.10 11.14
CA TRP A 210 -2.22 3.77 10.27
C TRP A 210 -0.79 3.50 10.70
N GLY A 211 0.02 3.03 9.77
CA GLY A 211 1.44 2.81 9.96
C GLY A 211 2.32 3.68 9.07
N SER A 212 3.63 3.47 9.16
CA SER A 212 4.63 4.07 8.29
C SER A 212 4.95 3.14 7.12
N SER A 213 4.87 3.66 5.90
CA SER A 213 5.26 2.92 4.70
C SER A 213 6.72 2.42 4.79
N GLU A 214 7.64 3.27 5.21
CA GLU A 214 9.06 2.89 5.33
C GLU A 214 9.25 1.72 6.32
N GLU A 215 8.60 1.78 7.48
CA GLU A 215 8.65 0.71 8.46
C GLU A 215 8.01 -0.58 7.94
N TYR A 216 6.89 -0.47 7.20
CA TYR A 216 6.24 -1.63 6.59
C TYR A 216 7.15 -2.34 5.58
N MET A 217 7.94 -1.59 4.80
CA MET A 217 8.90 -2.20 3.88
C MET A 217 10.03 -2.94 4.62
N GLN A 218 10.47 -2.44 5.78
CA GLN A 218 11.43 -3.16 6.63
C GLN A 218 10.85 -4.49 7.17
N ILE A 219 9.56 -4.49 7.52
CA ILE A 219 8.86 -5.69 7.95
C ILE A 219 8.71 -6.69 6.80
N ILE A 220 8.37 -6.25 5.60
CA ILE A 220 8.30 -7.09 4.41
C ILE A 220 9.63 -7.78 4.15
N TYR A 221 10.75 -7.07 4.30
CA TYR A 221 12.07 -7.69 4.18
C TYR A 221 12.27 -8.84 5.18
N LYS A 222 11.82 -8.70 6.42
CA LYS A 222 11.86 -9.78 7.42
C LYS A 222 10.97 -10.96 7.02
N ILE A 223 9.76 -10.68 6.53
CA ILE A 223 8.80 -11.72 6.10
C ILE A 223 9.35 -12.51 4.91
N ILE A 224 9.87 -11.84 3.86
CA ILE A 224 10.36 -12.53 2.66
C ILE A 224 11.59 -13.42 2.96
N LYS A 225 12.36 -13.08 3.99
CA LYS A 225 13.49 -13.89 4.50
C LYS A 225 13.05 -15.02 5.42
N HIS A 226 11.81 -15.02 5.88
CA HIS A 226 11.31 -16.08 6.75
C HIS A 226 11.16 -17.41 5.99
N LYS A 227 11.34 -18.54 6.70
CA LYS A 227 11.26 -19.88 6.08
C LYS A 227 9.84 -20.22 5.61
N LYS A 228 8.82 -19.86 6.42
CA LYS A 228 7.42 -20.13 6.07
C LYS A 228 6.87 -19.10 5.09
N ILE A 229 6.23 -19.60 4.05
CA ILE A 229 5.54 -18.81 3.04
C ILE A 229 4.05 -18.79 3.40
N GLU A 230 3.59 -17.69 3.99
CA GLU A 230 2.22 -17.54 4.49
C GLU A 230 1.74 -16.10 4.29
N ASP A 231 0.41 -15.91 4.28
CA ASP A 231 -0.19 -14.58 4.26
C ASP A 231 -0.10 -13.90 5.61
N TYR A 232 0.05 -12.57 5.63
CA TYR A 232 0.14 -11.76 6.84
C TYR A 232 -0.70 -10.49 6.74
N VAL A 233 -1.38 -10.16 7.83
CA VAL A 233 -1.91 -8.80 8.06
C VAL A 233 -0.76 -7.91 8.50
N LEU A 234 -0.54 -6.81 7.77
CA LEU A 234 0.47 -5.81 8.07
C LEU A 234 -0.19 -4.52 8.55
N ALA A 235 -0.05 -4.27 9.84
CA ALA A 235 -0.65 -3.16 10.56
C ALA A 235 0.16 -2.83 11.82
N THR A 236 -0.16 -1.75 12.52
CA THR A 236 0.46 -1.41 13.80
C THR A 236 -0.18 -2.16 14.99
N GLY A 237 -1.42 -2.62 14.83
CA GLY A 237 -2.25 -3.16 15.91
C GLY A 237 -2.93 -2.07 16.75
N HIS A 238 -2.82 -0.81 16.35
CA HIS A 238 -3.39 0.35 17.03
C HIS A 238 -4.19 1.22 16.06
N SER A 239 -5.49 1.26 16.24
CA SER A 239 -6.36 2.09 15.42
C SER A 239 -6.65 3.42 16.10
N SER A 240 -6.79 4.47 15.30
CA SER A 240 -7.08 5.83 15.76
C SER A 240 -8.18 6.46 14.90
N LYS A 241 -8.96 7.35 15.50
CA LYS A 241 -9.95 8.15 14.78
C LYS A 241 -9.23 9.19 13.92
N LEU A 242 -9.63 9.34 12.66
CA LEU A 242 -8.99 10.30 11.74
C LEU A 242 -8.99 11.73 12.31
N ARG A 243 -10.10 12.15 12.94
CA ARG A 243 -10.21 13.46 13.58
C ARG A 243 -9.11 13.73 14.61
N GLU A 244 -8.78 12.73 15.43
CA GLU A 244 -7.75 12.87 16.47
C GLU A 244 -6.36 13.07 15.86
N ILE A 245 -6.06 12.33 14.81
CA ILE A 245 -4.80 12.48 14.09
C ILE A 245 -4.70 13.87 13.46
N ILE A 246 -5.77 14.34 12.81
CA ILE A 246 -5.83 15.68 12.22
C ILE A 246 -5.61 16.74 13.31
N ARG A 247 -6.28 16.60 14.47
CA ARG A 247 -6.07 17.50 15.60
C ARG A 247 -4.60 17.60 16.00
N LEU A 248 -3.91 16.46 16.09
CA LEU A 248 -2.47 16.43 16.42
C LEU A 248 -1.61 17.12 15.35
N PHE A 249 -1.95 16.99 14.06
CA PHE A 249 -1.26 17.70 12.99
C PHE A 249 -1.40 19.22 13.14
N PHE A 250 -2.58 19.72 13.36
CA PHE A 250 -2.82 21.17 13.52
C PHE A 250 -2.19 21.72 14.80
N LEU A 251 -2.24 20.98 15.91
CA LEU A 251 -1.62 21.38 17.18
C LEU A 251 -0.11 21.62 17.06
N LYS A 252 0.61 20.86 16.22
CA LYS A 252 2.05 21.10 15.98
C LYS A 252 2.35 22.45 15.31
N PHE A 253 1.33 23.08 14.71
CA PHE A 253 1.41 24.43 14.14
C PHE A 253 0.74 25.47 15.04
N ASN A 254 0.39 25.12 16.30
CA ASN A 254 -0.36 25.96 17.22
C ASN A 254 -1.75 26.38 16.67
N LEU A 255 -2.38 25.53 15.87
CA LEU A 255 -3.66 25.81 15.23
C LEU A 255 -4.78 24.90 15.77
N ASN A 256 -6.00 25.44 15.87
CA ASN A 256 -7.20 24.64 16.11
C ASN A 256 -7.83 24.23 14.77
N TYR A 257 -7.76 22.94 14.44
CA TYR A 257 -8.23 22.40 13.16
C TYR A 257 -9.70 22.76 12.83
N LYS A 258 -10.56 22.99 13.83
CA LYS A 258 -11.98 23.36 13.64
C LYS A 258 -12.15 24.67 12.86
N ASN A 259 -11.20 25.59 13.00
CA ASN A 259 -11.22 26.87 12.31
C ASN A 259 -10.86 26.76 10.81
N TYR A 260 -10.14 25.70 10.42
CA TYR A 260 -9.51 25.55 9.11
C TYR A 260 -10.07 24.39 8.27
N ILE A 261 -10.93 23.55 8.86
CA ILE A 261 -11.53 22.41 8.16
C ILE A 261 -13.03 22.60 8.05
N LYS A 262 -13.57 22.39 6.84
CA LYS A 262 -14.99 22.28 6.55
C LYS A 262 -15.32 20.84 6.17
N ILE A 263 -16.32 20.25 6.81
CA ILE A 263 -16.82 18.91 6.46
C ILE A 263 -17.74 19.05 5.26
N ASP A 264 -17.38 18.38 4.18
CA ASP A 264 -18.17 18.32 2.95
C ASP A 264 -18.75 16.91 2.75
N LYS A 265 -20.07 16.79 2.86
CA LYS A 265 -20.79 15.51 2.69
C LYS A 265 -20.66 14.95 1.28
N LYS A 266 -20.41 15.79 0.26
CA LYS A 266 -20.15 15.34 -1.12
C LYS A 266 -18.88 14.50 -1.25
N LEU A 267 -17.94 14.66 -0.31
CA LEU A 267 -16.69 13.87 -0.25
C LEU A 267 -16.83 12.56 0.54
N PHE A 268 -18.02 12.25 1.06
CA PHE A 268 -18.25 10.98 1.74
C PHE A 268 -18.30 9.85 0.72
N ARG A 269 -17.71 8.71 1.09
CA ARG A 269 -17.78 7.51 0.27
C ARG A 269 -19.19 6.90 0.35
N LYS A 270 -19.70 6.35 -0.75
CA LYS A 270 -21.02 5.71 -0.80
C LYS A 270 -21.14 4.57 0.24
N PHE A 271 -20.06 3.78 0.37
CA PHE A 271 -19.91 2.73 1.38
C PHE A 271 -18.60 2.96 2.13
N ASP A 272 -18.64 3.74 3.22
CA ASP A 272 -17.45 4.01 4.02
C ASP A 272 -17.35 3.02 5.17
N ILE A 273 -16.24 2.31 5.24
CA ILE A 273 -15.94 1.45 6.38
C ILE A 273 -15.76 2.33 7.60
N LYS A 274 -16.68 2.24 8.56
CA LYS A 274 -16.68 3.12 9.75
C LYS A 274 -15.45 2.90 10.62
N GLU A 275 -15.06 1.65 10.81
CA GLU A 275 -13.94 1.26 11.66
C GLU A 275 -13.22 0.03 11.09
N ASN A 276 -11.92 -0.05 11.32
CA ASN A 276 -11.09 -1.14 10.85
C ASN A 276 -9.95 -1.38 11.86
N TYR A 277 -10.00 -2.50 12.57
CA TYR A 277 -9.05 -2.88 13.62
C TYR A 277 -8.23 -4.08 13.19
N ALA A 278 -6.92 -4.01 13.35
CA ALA A 278 -6.03 -5.11 12.99
C ALA A 278 -5.70 -6.01 14.19
N ASN A 279 -5.62 -7.34 13.93
CA ASN A 279 -5.02 -8.31 14.81
C ASN A 279 -3.71 -8.83 14.18
N ILE A 280 -2.59 -8.39 14.72
CA ILE A 280 -1.25 -8.71 14.22
C ILE A 280 -0.54 -9.81 15.02
N LYS A 281 -1.27 -10.65 15.77
CA LYS A 281 -0.66 -11.71 16.59
C LYS A 281 0.25 -12.63 15.77
N LYS A 282 -0.15 -12.99 14.54
CA LYS A 282 0.66 -13.82 13.63
C LYS A 282 1.94 -13.10 13.22
N LEU A 283 1.84 -11.85 12.80
CA LEU A 283 2.98 -11.03 12.39
C LEU A 283 4.00 -10.85 13.53
N ARG A 284 3.53 -10.61 14.77
CA ARG A 284 4.40 -10.46 15.96
C ARG A 284 5.35 -11.61 16.19
N LYS A 285 4.96 -12.84 15.84
CA LYS A 285 5.83 -14.02 15.96
C LYS A 285 7.09 -13.93 15.09
N ILE A 286 7.03 -13.17 13.98
CA ILE A 286 8.16 -12.97 13.06
C ILE A 286 8.98 -11.74 13.42
N ILE A 287 8.32 -10.62 13.67
CA ILE A 287 9.01 -9.33 13.80
C ILE A 287 9.53 -9.07 15.21
N LYS A 288 9.06 -9.84 16.23
CA LYS A 288 9.40 -9.73 17.65
C LYS A 288 9.13 -8.36 18.32
N THR A 289 8.79 -7.36 17.55
CA THR A 289 8.47 -5.99 17.98
C THR A 289 7.19 -5.51 17.31
N ASN A 290 6.44 -4.62 17.95
CA ASN A 290 5.30 -3.99 17.30
C ASN A 290 5.79 -2.95 16.28
N PRO A 291 5.12 -2.82 15.13
CA PRO A 291 5.31 -1.66 14.28
C PRO A 291 5.04 -0.39 15.09
N LYS A 292 5.93 0.57 15.02
CA LYS A 292 5.80 1.83 15.73
C LYS A 292 4.85 2.77 14.98
N LYS A 293 4.15 3.65 15.70
CA LYS A 293 3.29 4.67 15.09
C LYS A 293 4.12 5.83 14.48
N LYS A 294 5.13 5.52 13.68
CA LYS A 294 6.03 6.53 13.12
C LYS A 294 5.39 7.49 12.13
N PHE A 295 4.16 7.22 11.66
CA PHE A 295 3.50 8.15 10.75
C PHE A 295 3.20 9.51 11.41
N LEU A 296 3.06 9.58 12.74
CA LEU A 296 2.91 10.85 13.47
C LEU A 296 4.16 11.73 13.37
N ASN A 297 5.32 11.12 13.16
CA ASN A 297 6.60 11.82 12.94
C ASN A 297 6.70 12.38 11.51
N LEU A 298 5.73 12.08 10.62
CA LEU A 298 5.72 12.65 9.27
C LEU A 298 5.68 14.18 9.29
N ILE A 299 5.12 14.78 10.34
CA ILE A 299 5.10 16.23 10.49
C ILE A 299 6.52 16.78 10.75
N GLU A 300 7.34 16.04 11.48
CA GLU A 300 8.73 16.42 11.76
C GLU A 300 9.61 16.42 10.50
N LEU A 301 9.29 15.56 9.54
CA LEU A 301 9.96 15.50 8.23
C LEU A 301 9.58 16.66 7.29
N PHE A 302 8.66 17.54 7.72
CA PHE A 302 8.18 18.67 6.93
C PHE A 302 8.61 20.03 7.47
N ASN A 303 9.37 20.06 8.56
CA ASN A 303 10.03 21.27 9.06
C ASN A 303 11.23 21.62 8.23
#